data_c120478e23ff89273fb03c1e8399efe7
#
_entry.id   c120478e23ff89273fb03c1e8399efe7
#
_cell.length_a   1.000
_cell.length_b   1.000
_cell.length_c   1.000
_cell.angle_alpha   90.00
_cell.angle_beta   90.00
_cell.angle_gamma   90.00
#
_symmetry.space_group_name_H-M   'P 1'
#
loop_
_entity.id
_entity.type
_entity.pdbx_description
1 polymer ?
#
loop_
_entity_poly.entity_id
_entity_poly.type
_entity_poly.pdbx_seq_one_letter_code
_entity_poly.pdbx_strand_id
1 'polypeptide(L)'
;IREVDAIIHLVRCFESDKITHVNSKINPTEDLEIIKTEIILSDIDVIQKKLDKGKKKLLNENEVKTLEEKLQQLNEGNEITVNNEKENKFLSTLGLLSVKPKIIVCNVDEESLDKGNDFTKSVKIKNPDEKVVTICADIEDQIMGLDNNERETFMKEIGLEKTGLNQLIKEGYELLNLDTFFTSGPEESKAWTVKRNTLAPKAASVIHTDFEKNFIRAETVTCEDFIKYGSAEKCKEN
;
A
#
# COMPACT_ATOMS: atom_id res chain seq x y z
N ILE A 1 3.72 4.98 -11.76
CA ILE A 1 2.85 3.89 -11.22
C ILE A 1 3.55 2.53 -11.32
N ARG A 2 4.32 2.21 -12.39
CA ARG A 2 4.96 0.88 -12.54
C ARG A 2 6.10 0.60 -11.54
N GLU A 3 6.72 1.61 -10.97
CA GLU A 3 7.85 1.50 -10.03
C GLU A 3 7.44 1.49 -8.55
N VAL A 4 6.14 1.59 -8.23
CA VAL A 4 5.63 1.53 -6.85
C VAL A 4 5.41 0.09 -6.39
N ASP A 5 5.43 -0.15 -5.09
CA ASP A 5 5.25 -1.49 -4.50
C ASP A 5 3.78 -1.87 -4.29
N ALA A 6 2.87 -0.91 -4.18
CA ALA A 6 1.43 -1.12 -4.03
C ALA A 6 0.64 -0.04 -4.78
N ILE A 7 -0.64 -0.30 -5.03
CA ILE A 7 -1.56 0.62 -5.70
C ILE A 7 -2.70 0.97 -4.75
N ILE A 8 -3.09 2.24 -4.73
CA ILE A 8 -4.29 2.73 -4.06
C ILE A 8 -5.31 3.10 -5.12
N HIS A 9 -6.45 2.41 -5.12
CA HIS A 9 -7.61 2.73 -5.95
C HIS A 9 -8.55 3.64 -5.16
N LEU A 10 -8.51 4.93 -5.46
CA LEU A 10 -9.43 5.90 -4.86
C LEU A 10 -10.71 5.97 -5.69
N VAL A 11 -11.85 5.70 -5.07
CA VAL A 11 -13.17 5.77 -5.70
C VAL A 11 -14.09 6.74 -4.98
N ARG A 12 -14.92 7.43 -5.76
CA ARG A 12 -15.91 8.37 -5.23
C ARG A 12 -17.15 7.61 -4.76
N CYS A 13 -17.46 7.74 -3.48
CA CYS A 13 -18.60 7.10 -2.82
C CYS A 13 -19.55 8.13 -2.17
N PHE A 14 -19.76 9.29 -2.80
CA PHE A 14 -20.66 10.34 -2.35
C PHE A 14 -21.29 11.09 -3.51
N GLU A 15 -22.47 11.66 -3.33
CA GLU A 15 -23.13 12.49 -4.31
C GLU A 15 -22.77 13.98 -4.07
N SER A 16 -22.60 14.73 -5.16
CA SER A 16 -22.36 16.16 -5.11
C SER A 16 -22.72 16.82 -6.43
N ASP A 17 -23.54 17.82 -6.38
CA ASP A 17 -23.90 18.64 -7.57
C ASP A 17 -22.76 19.55 -8.03
N LYS A 18 -21.78 19.79 -7.15
CA LYS A 18 -20.64 20.67 -7.42
C LYS A 18 -19.50 19.99 -8.17
N ILE A 19 -19.44 18.65 -8.15
CA ILE A 19 -18.35 17.86 -8.74
C ILE A 19 -18.91 17.01 -9.85
N THR A 20 -18.51 17.29 -11.08
CA THR A 20 -18.91 16.52 -12.26
C THR A 20 -18.31 15.11 -12.22
N HIS A 21 -19.10 14.10 -12.56
CA HIS A 21 -18.60 12.73 -12.78
C HIS A 21 -18.55 12.43 -14.27
N VAL A 22 -17.54 11.67 -14.72
CA VAL A 22 -17.34 11.34 -16.14
C VAL A 22 -18.57 10.63 -16.74
N ASN A 23 -19.19 9.75 -15.97
CA ASN A 23 -20.31 8.92 -16.41
C ASN A 23 -21.69 9.47 -15.99
N SER A 24 -21.81 10.74 -15.60
CA SER A 24 -23.05 11.40 -15.15
C SER A 24 -23.76 10.71 -13.96
N LYS A 25 -23.39 9.52 -13.58
CA LYS A 25 -23.92 8.74 -12.45
C LYS A 25 -22.77 8.13 -11.66
N ILE A 26 -22.83 8.25 -10.35
CA ILE A 26 -21.82 7.69 -9.45
C ILE A 26 -22.05 6.20 -9.30
N ASN A 27 -21.05 5.41 -9.68
CA ASN A 27 -21.05 3.96 -9.54
C ASN A 27 -19.63 3.46 -9.25
N PRO A 28 -19.18 3.50 -7.98
CA PRO A 28 -17.80 3.17 -7.61
C PRO A 28 -17.39 1.73 -7.98
N THR A 29 -18.35 0.80 -8.06
CA THR A 29 -18.04 -0.57 -8.48
C THR A 29 -17.79 -0.68 -9.98
N GLU A 30 -18.47 0.11 -10.79
CA GLU A 30 -18.22 0.20 -12.22
C GLU A 30 -16.90 0.93 -12.51
N ASP A 31 -16.61 1.99 -11.78
CA ASP A 31 -15.34 2.72 -11.89
C ASP A 31 -14.14 1.80 -11.58
N LEU A 32 -14.26 0.92 -10.57
CA LEU A 32 -13.23 -0.08 -10.27
C LEU A 32 -13.05 -1.10 -11.40
N GLU A 33 -14.14 -1.58 -12.02
CA GLU A 33 -14.07 -2.50 -13.17
C GLU A 33 -13.43 -1.86 -14.40
N ILE A 34 -13.71 -0.59 -14.65
CA ILE A 34 -13.06 0.18 -15.73
C ILE A 34 -11.55 0.24 -15.49
N ILE A 35 -11.12 0.65 -14.28
CA ILE A 35 -9.70 0.73 -13.96
C ILE A 35 -9.03 -0.64 -14.01
N LYS A 36 -9.71 -1.69 -13.54
CA LYS A 36 -9.22 -3.07 -13.65
C LYS A 36 -8.97 -3.46 -15.10
N THR A 37 -9.91 -3.15 -15.99
CA THR A 37 -9.79 -3.40 -17.43
C THR A 37 -8.61 -2.65 -18.04
N GLU A 38 -8.42 -1.38 -17.69
CA GLU A 38 -7.27 -0.57 -18.13
C GLU A 38 -5.93 -1.15 -17.66
N ILE A 39 -5.86 -1.64 -16.42
CA ILE A 39 -4.67 -2.32 -15.87
C ILE A 39 -4.37 -3.59 -16.68
N ILE A 40 -5.39 -4.42 -16.94
CA ILE A 40 -5.26 -5.65 -17.71
C ILE A 40 -4.73 -5.34 -19.11
N LEU A 41 -5.33 -4.40 -19.83
CA LEU A 41 -4.91 -4.00 -21.17
C LEU A 41 -3.47 -3.47 -21.18
N SER A 42 -3.13 -2.67 -20.18
CA SER A 42 -1.77 -2.15 -20.00
C SER A 42 -0.73 -3.26 -19.78
N ASP A 43 -1.07 -4.31 -19.04
CA ASP A 43 -0.17 -5.43 -18.77
C ASP A 43 -0.07 -6.39 -19.96
N ILE A 44 -1.15 -6.61 -20.72
CA ILE A 44 -1.11 -7.30 -22.00
C ILE A 44 -0.06 -6.70 -22.91
N ASP A 45 -0.08 -5.38 -23.08
CA ASP A 45 0.86 -4.65 -23.95
C ASP A 45 2.33 -4.83 -23.47
N VAL A 46 2.58 -4.83 -22.18
CA VAL A 46 3.92 -5.09 -21.62
C VAL A 46 4.40 -6.51 -21.91
N ILE A 47 3.54 -7.50 -21.65
CA ILE A 47 3.89 -8.91 -21.87
C ILE A 47 4.13 -9.18 -23.36
N GLN A 48 3.25 -8.71 -24.24
CA GLN A 48 3.42 -8.86 -25.69
C GLN A 48 4.75 -8.27 -26.17
N LYS A 49 5.04 -7.01 -25.79
CA LYS A 49 6.32 -6.37 -26.13
C LYS A 49 7.52 -7.14 -25.60
N LYS A 50 7.40 -7.75 -24.40
CA LYS A 50 8.48 -8.56 -23.84
C LYS A 50 8.67 -9.88 -24.58
N LEU A 51 7.60 -10.56 -24.98
CA LEU A 51 7.63 -11.79 -25.78
C LEU A 51 8.21 -11.51 -27.17
N ASP A 52 7.82 -10.44 -27.86
CA ASP A 52 8.32 -10.09 -29.18
C ASP A 52 9.81 -9.77 -29.18
N LYS A 53 10.30 -9.05 -28.14
CA LYS A 53 11.72 -8.81 -27.93
C LYS A 53 12.46 -10.06 -27.47
N GLY A 54 11.84 -10.91 -26.67
CA GLY A 54 12.40 -12.13 -26.10
C GLY A 54 12.67 -13.22 -27.13
N LYS A 55 11.88 -13.31 -28.21
CA LYS A 55 12.16 -14.15 -29.38
C LYS A 55 13.53 -13.86 -30.03
N LYS A 56 14.18 -12.74 -29.66
CA LYS A 56 15.54 -12.33 -30.08
C LYS A 56 16.63 -12.62 -29.03
N LYS A 57 16.52 -13.67 -28.17
CA LYS A 57 17.57 -14.20 -27.27
C LYS A 57 17.68 -13.63 -25.84
N LEU A 58 16.64 -13.07 -25.23
CA LEU A 58 16.72 -12.50 -23.88
C LEU A 58 15.90 -13.25 -22.80
N LEU A 59 15.07 -14.21 -23.19
CA LEU A 59 14.23 -15.00 -22.27
C LEU A 59 14.57 -16.50 -22.41
N ASN A 60 14.56 -17.21 -21.29
CA ASN A 60 14.63 -18.67 -21.31
C ASN A 60 13.24 -19.29 -21.56
N GLU A 61 13.21 -20.58 -21.92
CA GLU A 61 11.96 -21.28 -22.27
C GLU A 61 10.89 -21.23 -21.16
N ASN A 62 11.31 -21.32 -19.89
CA ASN A 62 10.37 -21.24 -18.76
C ASN A 62 9.77 -19.84 -18.61
N GLU A 63 10.55 -18.79 -18.81
CA GLU A 63 10.07 -17.40 -18.78
C GLU A 63 9.08 -17.15 -19.91
N VAL A 64 9.35 -17.63 -21.12
CA VAL A 64 8.43 -17.53 -22.26
C VAL A 64 7.11 -18.22 -21.93
N LYS A 65 7.14 -19.47 -21.46
CA LYS A 65 5.95 -20.22 -21.09
C LYS A 65 5.15 -19.52 -20.00
N THR A 66 5.81 -19.00 -18.96
CA THR A 66 5.16 -18.22 -17.91
C THR A 66 4.45 -16.99 -18.49
N LEU A 67 5.10 -16.24 -19.37
CA LEU A 67 4.49 -15.05 -19.98
C LEU A 67 3.30 -15.39 -20.88
N GLU A 68 3.38 -16.47 -21.64
CA GLU A 68 2.26 -16.95 -22.48
C GLU A 68 1.06 -17.36 -21.62
N GLU A 69 1.26 -18.07 -20.51
CA GLU A 69 0.21 -18.42 -19.55
C GLU A 69 -0.44 -17.18 -18.93
N LYS A 70 0.37 -16.19 -18.52
CA LYS A 70 -0.16 -14.94 -17.94
C LYS A 70 -0.87 -14.08 -18.98
N LEU A 71 -0.38 -14.04 -20.20
CA LEU A 71 -1.04 -13.37 -21.31
C LEU A 71 -2.42 -13.99 -21.59
N GLN A 72 -2.54 -15.31 -21.53
CA GLN A 72 -3.82 -15.97 -21.67
C GLN A 72 -4.79 -15.57 -20.54
N GLN A 73 -4.35 -15.58 -19.26
CA GLN A 73 -5.18 -15.16 -18.13
C GLN A 73 -5.73 -13.74 -18.34
N LEU A 74 -4.86 -12.81 -18.75
CA LEU A 74 -5.26 -11.42 -19.00
C LEU A 74 -6.24 -11.30 -20.20
N ASN A 75 -6.04 -12.04 -21.28
CA ASN A 75 -6.94 -12.06 -22.42
C ASN A 75 -8.34 -12.63 -22.09
N GLU A 76 -8.44 -13.47 -21.07
CA GLU A 76 -9.70 -13.98 -20.50
C GLU A 76 -10.35 -12.98 -19.54
N GLY A 77 -9.75 -11.80 -19.33
CA GLY A 77 -10.23 -10.76 -18.41
C GLY A 77 -9.90 -11.02 -16.94
N ASN A 78 -9.04 -11.99 -16.66
CA ASN A 78 -8.61 -12.33 -15.31
C ASN A 78 -7.32 -11.60 -14.94
N GLU A 79 -7.19 -11.20 -13.69
CA GLU A 79 -5.91 -10.71 -13.15
C GLU A 79 -4.90 -11.85 -13.05
N ILE A 80 -3.61 -11.49 -13.08
CA ILE A 80 -2.52 -12.47 -12.99
C ILE A 80 -2.52 -13.10 -11.59
N THR A 81 -2.60 -14.44 -11.55
CA THR A 81 -2.33 -15.22 -10.35
C THR A 81 -0.86 -15.63 -10.31
N VAL A 82 -0.22 -15.48 -9.16
CA VAL A 82 1.19 -15.85 -8.96
C VAL A 82 1.26 -17.18 -8.22
N ASN A 83 1.95 -18.18 -8.79
CA ASN A 83 1.95 -19.53 -8.26
C ASN A 83 3.07 -19.82 -7.24
N ASN A 84 4.17 -19.06 -7.30
CA ASN A 84 5.33 -19.24 -6.41
C ASN A 84 6.21 -17.98 -6.35
N GLU A 85 7.12 -17.96 -5.38
CA GLU A 85 8.00 -16.81 -5.12
C GLU A 85 8.95 -16.49 -6.30
N LYS A 86 9.44 -17.53 -7.01
CA LYS A 86 10.32 -17.35 -8.18
C LYS A 86 9.60 -16.65 -9.32
N GLU A 87 8.35 -17.06 -9.57
CA GLU A 87 7.48 -16.44 -10.56
C GLU A 87 7.15 -14.99 -10.15
N ASN A 88 6.81 -14.75 -8.88
CA ASN A 88 6.57 -13.42 -8.36
C ASN A 88 7.77 -12.49 -8.60
N LYS A 89 8.97 -12.96 -8.26
CA LYS A 89 10.20 -12.19 -8.47
C LYS A 89 10.45 -11.87 -9.94
N PHE A 90 10.17 -12.81 -10.84
CA PHE A 90 10.30 -12.55 -12.29
C PHE A 90 9.26 -11.55 -12.77
N LEU A 91 7.97 -11.74 -12.47
CA LEU A 91 6.89 -10.85 -12.91
C LEU A 91 7.04 -9.44 -12.34
N SER A 92 7.53 -9.29 -11.11
CA SER A 92 7.82 -7.99 -10.49
C SER A 92 8.85 -7.19 -11.27
N THR A 93 9.85 -7.85 -11.93
CA THR A 93 10.85 -7.15 -12.75
C THR A 93 10.26 -6.52 -14.02
N LEU A 94 9.06 -6.94 -14.42
CA LEU A 94 8.38 -6.43 -15.61
C LEU A 94 7.53 -5.19 -15.32
N GLY A 95 7.33 -4.85 -14.04
CA GLY A 95 6.52 -3.73 -13.61
C GLY A 95 5.03 -3.89 -13.96
N LEU A 96 4.51 -5.14 -13.95
CA LEU A 96 3.11 -5.43 -14.19
C LEU A 96 2.27 -4.84 -13.04
N LEU A 97 1.16 -4.22 -13.39
CA LEU A 97 0.28 -3.55 -12.44
C LEU A 97 -0.68 -4.52 -11.75
N SER A 98 -1.18 -5.52 -12.46
CA SER A 98 -2.14 -6.51 -11.95
C SER A 98 -1.56 -7.44 -10.88
N VAL A 99 -0.23 -7.58 -10.80
CA VAL A 99 0.43 -8.38 -9.74
C VAL A 99 0.72 -7.59 -8.47
N LYS A 100 0.53 -6.26 -8.50
CA LYS A 100 0.79 -5.42 -7.33
C LYS A 100 -0.34 -5.53 -6.33
N PRO A 101 -0.02 -5.62 -5.03
CA PRO A 101 -1.03 -5.54 -3.98
C PRO A 101 -1.73 -4.18 -4.03
N LYS A 102 -3.02 -4.15 -3.69
CA LYS A 102 -3.84 -2.94 -3.80
C LYS A 102 -4.73 -2.72 -2.58
N ILE A 103 -5.05 -1.45 -2.35
CA ILE A 103 -6.04 -1.00 -1.36
C ILE A 103 -7.08 -0.20 -2.11
N ILE A 104 -8.35 -0.48 -1.85
CA ILE A 104 -9.45 0.34 -2.34
C ILE A 104 -9.75 1.40 -1.27
N VAL A 105 -9.78 2.65 -1.67
CA VAL A 105 -10.12 3.78 -0.80
C VAL A 105 -11.44 4.38 -1.26
N CYS A 106 -12.47 4.24 -0.44
CA CYS A 106 -13.77 4.85 -0.65
C CYS A 106 -13.75 6.28 -0.08
N ASN A 107 -13.75 7.28 -0.95
CA ASN A 107 -13.92 8.66 -0.53
C ASN A 107 -15.43 8.95 -0.37
N VAL A 108 -15.84 9.28 0.84
CA VAL A 108 -17.23 9.54 1.21
C VAL A 108 -17.44 11.00 1.64
N ASP A 109 -18.69 11.40 1.81
CA ASP A 109 -19.07 12.62 2.51
C ASP A 109 -18.87 12.47 4.04
N GLU A 110 -18.95 13.59 4.76
CA GLU A 110 -18.76 13.65 6.21
C GLU A 110 -19.78 12.77 6.96
N GLU A 111 -21.04 12.77 6.55
CA GLU A 111 -22.13 12.01 7.18
C GLU A 111 -21.93 10.49 7.07
N SER A 112 -21.25 10.06 6.03
CA SER A 112 -20.98 8.62 5.74
C SER A 112 -19.66 8.10 6.32
N LEU A 113 -18.86 8.96 6.97
CA LEU A 113 -17.49 8.60 7.40
C LEU A 113 -17.49 7.48 8.46
N ASP A 114 -18.37 7.54 9.45
CA ASP A 114 -18.45 6.55 10.54
C ASP A 114 -19.11 5.24 10.09
N LYS A 115 -20.27 5.29 9.46
CA LYS A 115 -21.12 4.13 9.16
C LYS A 115 -21.01 3.63 7.71
N GLY A 116 -20.35 4.40 6.87
CA GLY A 116 -20.38 4.18 5.42
C GLY A 116 -21.76 4.43 4.83
N ASN A 117 -21.90 4.19 3.53
CA ASN A 117 -23.13 4.31 2.79
C ASN A 117 -23.34 3.11 1.85
N ASP A 118 -24.36 3.13 1.02
CA ASP A 118 -24.65 2.01 0.13
C ASP A 118 -23.58 1.81 -0.96
N PHE A 119 -22.87 2.87 -1.34
CA PHE A 119 -21.71 2.78 -2.24
C PHE A 119 -20.57 1.99 -1.59
N THR A 120 -20.20 2.33 -0.35
CA THR A 120 -19.13 1.64 0.38
C THR A 120 -19.48 0.17 0.66
N LYS A 121 -20.75 -0.13 0.96
CA LYS A 121 -21.23 -1.51 1.13
C LYS A 121 -21.11 -2.29 -0.18
N SER A 122 -21.53 -1.71 -1.29
CA SER A 122 -21.45 -2.33 -2.63
C SER A 122 -20.01 -2.65 -3.01
N VAL A 123 -19.07 -1.72 -2.75
CA VAL A 123 -17.64 -1.94 -3.00
C VAL A 123 -17.10 -3.10 -2.17
N LYS A 124 -17.41 -3.15 -0.86
CA LYS A 124 -16.97 -4.24 0.04
C LYS A 124 -17.52 -5.60 -0.38
N ILE A 125 -18.79 -5.67 -0.77
CA ILE A 125 -19.44 -6.93 -1.20
C ILE A 125 -18.80 -7.46 -2.50
N LYS A 126 -18.50 -6.57 -3.46
CA LYS A 126 -17.91 -6.98 -4.75
C LYS A 126 -16.41 -7.26 -4.68
N ASN A 127 -15.72 -6.80 -3.67
CA ASN A 127 -14.28 -6.97 -3.50
C ASN A 127 -13.95 -7.58 -2.12
N PRO A 128 -14.41 -8.81 -1.82
CA PRO A 128 -14.28 -9.40 -0.48
C PRO A 128 -12.83 -9.69 -0.07
N ASP A 129 -11.96 -9.92 -1.03
CA ASP A 129 -10.54 -10.26 -0.80
C ASP A 129 -9.64 -9.01 -0.74
N GLU A 130 -10.17 -7.82 -1.05
CA GLU A 130 -9.41 -6.59 -1.08
C GLU A 130 -9.58 -5.79 0.22
N LYS A 131 -8.52 -5.11 0.62
CA LYS A 131 -8.59 -4.13 1.71
C LYS A 131 -9.36 -2.90 1.26
N VAL A 132 -10.44 -2.56 1.97
CA VAL A 132 -11.27 -1.38 1.69
C VAL A 132 -11.20 -0.43 2.88
N VAL A 133 -10.66 0.76 2.66
CA VAL A 133 -10.57 1.86 3.63
C VAL A 133 -11.59 2.94 3.25
N THR A 134 -12.26 3.51 4.24
CA THR A 134 -13.18 4.64 4.04
C THR A 134 -12.52 5.91 4.56
N ILE A 135 -12.51 6.96 3.75
CA ILE A 135 -11.99 8.28 4.13
C ILE A 135 -12.99 9.38 3.70
N CYS A 136 -12.91 10.52 4.33
CA CYS A 136 -13.50 11.76 3.83
C CYS A 136 -12.38 12.75 3.54
N ALA A 137 -12.11 13.01 2.26
CA ALA A 137 -11.00 13.89 1.86
C ALA A 137 -11.14 15.31 2.40
N ASP A 138 -12.38 15.82 2.51
CA ASP A 138 -12.64 17.16 3.06
C ASP A 138 -12.28 17.25 4.55
N ILE A 139 -12.58 16.20 5.33
CA ILE A 139 -12.18 16.11 6.75
C ILE A 139 -10.67 15.96 6.89
N GLU A 140 -10.03 15.14 6.07
CA GLU A 140 -8.57 14.99 6.09
C GLU A 140 -7.86 16.32 5.78
N ASP A 141 -8.36 17.09 4.82
CA ASP A 141 -7.81 18.40 4.46
C ASP A 141 -7.97 19.41 5.61
N GLN A 142 -9.15 19.45 6.25
CA GLN A 142 -9.39 20.27 7.44
C GLN A 142 -8.42 19.92 8.57
N ILE A 143 -8.27 18.63 8.90
CA ILE A 143 -7.35 18.15 9.95
C ILE A 143 -5.90 18.53 9.65
N MET A 144 -5.47 18.48 8.39
CA MET A 144 -4.11 18.85 7.99
C MET A 144 -3.80 20.33 8.20
N GLY A 145 -4.82 21.20 8.12
CA GLY A 145 -4.68 22.65 8.34
C GLY A 145 -4.61 23.07 9.82
N LEU A 146 -4.91 22.16 10.76
CA LEU A 146 -4.97 22.46 12.20
C LEU A 146 -3.64 22.19 12.91
N ASP A 147 -3.38 22.92 13.99
CA ASP A 147 -2.30 22.59 14.91
C ASP A 147 -2.62 21.31 15.73
N ASN A 148 -1.66 20.79 16.48
CA ASN A 148 -1.83 19.52 17.19
C ASN A 148 -2.96 19.55 18.23
N ASN A 149 -3.17 20.67 18.94
CA ASN A 149 -4.20 20.79 19.98
C ASN A 149 -5.59 20.95 19.36
N GLU A 150 -5.68 21.77 18.31
CA GLU A 150 -6.90 21.98 17.53
C GLU A 150 -7.33 20.67 16.86
N ARG A 151 -6.38 19.91 16.31
CA ARG A 151 -6.61 18.60 15.68
C ARG A 151 -7.23 17.60 16.65
N GLU A 152 -6.66 17.46 17.85
CA GLU A 152 -7.22 16.57 18.88
C GLU A 152 -8.64 16.96 19.29
N THR A 153 -8.90 18.25 19.43
CA THR A 153 -10.22 18.77 19.79
C THR A 153 -11.22 18.50 18.67
N PHE A 154 -10.87 18.84 17.43
CA PHE A 154 -11.71 18.63 16.25
C PHE A 154 -12.04 17.14 16.06
N MET A 155 -11.04 16.25 16.14
CA MET A 155 -11.26 14.81 16.03
C MET A 155 -12.21 14.27 17.10
N LYS A 156 -12.11 14.76 18.34
CA LYS A 156 -13.04 14.39 19.42
C LYS A 156 -14.47 14.87 19.16
N GLU A 157 -14.64 16.08 18.62
CA GLU A 157 -15.95 16.65 18.29
C GLU A 157 -16.66 15.86 17.20
N ILE A 158 -15.92 15.37 16.19
CA ILE A 158 -16.49 14.56 15.12
C ILE A 158 -16.48 13.04 15.42
N GLY A 159 -16.03 12.63 16.62
CA GLY A 159 -16.03 11.24 17.08
C GLY A 159 -14.99 10.35 16.42
N LEU A 160 -13.93 10.88 15.84
CA LEU A 160 -12.87 10.12 15.20
C LEU A 160 -11.72 9.84 16.18
N GLU A 161 -11.41 8.57 16.40
CA GLU A 161 -10.20 8.15 17.15
C GLU A 161 -8.92 8.29 16.32
N LYS A 162 -9.01 8.06 15.01
CA LYS A 162 -7.89 8.10 14.06
C LYS A 162 -8.35 8.68 12.74
N THR A 163 -7.45 9.40 12.06
CA THR A 163 -7.71 9.88 10.71
C THR A 163 -7.77 8.72 9.71
N GLY A 164 -8.49 8.88 8.62
CA GLY A 164 -8.52 7.92 7.51
C GLY A 164 -7.14 7.75 6.87
N LEU A 165 -6.34 8.83 6.82
CA LEU A 165 -4.96 8.77 6.35
C LEU A 165 -4.09 7.87 7.25
N ASN A 166 -4.22 7.96 8.57
CA ASN A 166 -3.50 7.08 9.50
C ASN A 166 -3.90 5.62 9.32
N GLN A 167 -5.20 5.36 9.09
CA GLN A 167 -5.68 4.02 8.77
C GLN A 167 -5.10 3.51 7.46
N LEU A 168 -5.09 4.33 6.41
CA LEU A 168 -4.54 3.99 5.10
C LEU A 168 -3.04 3.67 5.19
N ILE A 169 -2.27 4.46 5.94
CA ILE A 169 -0.85 4.19 6.18
C ILE A 169 -0.67 2.83 6.86
N LYS A 170 -1.44 2.56 7.91
CA LYS A 170 -1.38 1.29 8.63
C LYS A 170 -1.69 0.10 7.71
N GLU A 171 -2.78 0.17 6.94
CA GLU A 171 -3.16 -0.88 5.99
C GLU A 171 -2.09 -1.06 4.88
N GLY A 172 -1.46 0.03 4.44
CA GLY A 172 -0.36 -0.02 3.48
C GLY A 172 0.87 -0.74 4.03
N TYR A 173 1.25 -0.49 5.29
CA TYR A 173 2.31 -1.21 5.96
C TYR A 173 2.00 -2.70 6.13
N GLU A 174 0.77 -3.04 6.51
CA GLU A 174 0.31 -4.43 6.61
C GLU A 174 0.31 -5.13 5.25
N LEU A 175 -0.22 -4.48 4.21
CA LEU A 175 -0.28 -5.00 2.85
C LEU A 175 1.11 -5.30 2.28
N LEU A 176 2.06 -4.41 2.53
CA LEU A 176 3.44 -4.54 2.09
C LEU A 176 4.31 -5.38 3.04
N ASN A 177 3.73 -5.88 4.14
CA ASN A 177 4.42 -6.64 5.17
C ASN A 177 5.66 -5.91 5.71
N LEU A 178 5.47 -4.64 6.10
CA LEU A 178 6.52 -3.76 6.58
C LEU A 178 6.46 -3.57 8.09
N ASP A 179 7.64 -3.41 8.68
CA ASP A 179 7.83 -2.95 10.05
C ASP A 179 8.76 -1.73 10.07
N THR A 180 8.66 -0.94 11.13
CA THR A 180 9.55 0.21 11.36
C THR A 180 10.36 -0.01 12.63
N PHE A 181 11.66 0.28 12.56
CA PHE A 181 12.50 0.44 13.73
C PHE A 181 13.14 1.82 13.75
N PHE A 182 13.59 2.24 14.91
CA PHE A 182 14.20 3.55 15.09
C PHE A 182 15.67 3.39 15.47
N THR A 183 16.49 4.31 14.99
CA THR A 183 17.81 4.57 15.57
C THR A 183 17.75 5.87 16.34
N SER A 184 18.38 5.89 17.52
CA SER A 184 18.50 7.08 18.35
C SER A 184 19.96 7.30 18.70
N GLY A 185 20.47 8.48 18.41
CA GLY A 185 21.83 8.91 18.71
C GLY A 185 21.84 10.34 19.23
N PRO A 186 23.03 10.87 19.63
CA PRO A 186 23.15 12.25 20.13
C PRO A 186 22.75 13.31 19.10
N GLU A 187 22.96 13.03 17.82
CA GLU A 187 22.76 13.99 16.74
C GLU A 187 21.39 13.88 16.07
N GLU A 188 20.89 12.64 15.92
CA GLU A 188 19.60 12.41 15.26
C GLU A 188 18.86 11.16 15.77
N SER A 189 17.54 11.19 15.63
CA SER A 189 16.66 10.02 15.71
C SER A 189 16.00 9.80 14.37
N LYS A 190 16.03 8.55 13.86
CA LYS A 190 15.54 8.24 12.51
C LYS A 190 14.74 6.95 12.49
N ALA A 191 13.64 6.96 11.73
CA ALA A 191 12.82 5.80 11.44
C ALA A 191 13.33 5.08 10.18
N TRP A 192 13.35 3.76 10.23
CA TRP A 192 13.78 2.89 9.14
C TRP A 192 12.73 1.83 8.88
N THR A 193 12.39 1.64 7.61
CA THR A 193 11.39 0.66 7.20
C THR A 193 12.07 -0.60 6.68
N VAL A 194 11.60 -1.77 7.12
CA VAL A 194 12.09 -3.09 6.71
C VAL A 194 10.92 -4.03 6.45
N LYS A 195 11.16 -5.11 5.73
CA LYS A 195 10.19 -6.20 5.66
C LYS A 195 10.04 -6.86 7.03
N ARG A 196 8.83 -7.23 7.39
CA ARG A 196 8.53 -7.97 8.63
C ARG A 196 9.37 -9.24 8.73
N ASN A 197 9.82 -9.60 9.91
CA ASN A 197 10.72 -10.72 10.16
C ASN A 197 12.12 -10.61 9.51
N THR A 198 12.56 -9.41 9.12
CA THR A 198 13.93 -9.18 8.66
C THR A 198 14.90 -9.39 9.83
N LEU A 199 15.92 -10.23 9.63
CA LEU A 199 16.96 -10.48 10.65
C LEU A 199 17.81 -9.23 10.91
N ALA A 200 18.31 -9.06 12.14
CA ALA A 200 19.03 -7.88 12.58
C ALA A 200 20.21 -7.45 11.68
N PRO A 201 21.07 -8.34 11.17
CA PRO A 201 22.14 -7.92 10.24
C PRO A 201 21.58 -7.28 8.97
N LYS A 202 20.51 -7.85 8.43
CA LYS A 202 19.87 -7.34 7.22
C LYS A 202 19.06 -6.07 7.48
N ALA A 203 18.45 -5.92 8.64
CA ALA A 203 17.83 -4.68 9.06
C ALA A 203 18.88 -3.56 9.20
N ALA A 204 20.07 -3.86 9.74
CA ALA A 204 21.15 -2.90 9.83
C ALA A 204 21.65 -2.41 8.45
N SER A 205 21.53 -3.23 7.39
CA SER A 205 21.93 -2.81 6.04
C SER A 205 21.09 -1.67 5.46
N VAL A 206 19.88 -1.46 5.97
CA VAL A 206 19.02 -0.34 5.57
C VAL A 206 19.60 1.00 6.05
N ILE A 207 20.34 0.98 7.16
CA ILE A 207 21.06 2.15 7.69
C ILE A 207 22.30 2.42 6.83
N HIS A 208 23.12 1.38 6.63
CA HIS A 208 24.31 1.42 5.78
C HIS A 208 24.69 0.02 5.32
N THR A 209 25.07 -0.14 4.06
CA THR A 209 25.38 -1.46 3.46
C THR A 209 26.50 -2.21 4.18
N ASP A 210 27.47 -1.52 4.76
CA ASP A 210 28.57 -2.13 5.49
C ASP A 210 28.15 -2.72 6.84
N PHE A 211 27.01 -2.26 7.39
CA PHE A 211 26.51 -2.78 8.67
C PHE A 211 26.03 -4.23 8.57
N GLU A 212 25.58 -4.69 7.42
CA GLU A 212 25.26 -6.11 7.22
C GLU A 212 26.51 -6.98 7.30
N LYS A 213 27.58 -6.57 6.58
CA LYS A 213 28.83 -7.36 6.49
C LYS A 213 29.62 -7.41 7.78
N ASN A 214 29.59 -6.31 8.53
CA ASN A 214 30.37 -6.14 9.76
C ASN A 214 29.49 -6.24 11.01
N PHE A 215 28.28 -6.80 10.91
CA PHE A 215 27.36 -6.92 12.03
C PHE A 215 27.91 -7.85 13.10
N ILE A 216 28.03 -7.36 14.32
CA ILE A 216 28.45 -8.14 15.48
C ILE A 216 27.25 -8.33 16.41
N ARG A 217 26.65 -7.23 16.85
CA ARG A 217 25.48 -7.19 17.73
C ARG A 217 24.76 -5.86 17.63
N ALA A 218 23.49 -5.84 17.98
CA ALA A 218 22.72 -4.63 18.21
C ALA A 218 22.15 -4.65 19.64
N GLU A 219 22.15 -3.51 20.29
CA GLU A 219 21.37 -3.27 21.51
C GLU A 219 20.02 -2.72 21.07
N THR A 220 18.95 -3.36 21.52
CA THR A 220 17.59 -2.97 21.18
C THR A 220 16.76 -2.80 22.44
N VAL A 221 15.84 -1.87 22.40
CA VAL A 221 14.87 -1.60 23.46
C VAL A 221 13.50 -1.45 22.80
N THR A 222 12.44 -1.84 23.50
CA THR A 222 11.09 -1.62 22.98
C THR A 222 10.76 -0.12 22.98
N CYS A 223 9.90 0.33 22.06
CA CYS A 223 9.46 1.72 22.07
C CYS A 223 8.72 2.08 23.36
N GLU A 224 7.96 1.13 23.92
CA GLU A 224 7.24 1.30 25.18
C GLU A 224 8.19 1.55 26.35
N ASP A 225 9.25 0.75 26.50
CA ASP A 225 10.26 0.93 27.54
C ASP A 225 11.03 2.23 27.33
N PHE A 226 11.41 2.55 26.08
CA PHE A 226 12.10 3.79 25.79
C PHE A 226 11.29 5.03 26.18
N ILE A 227 9.99 5.04 25.88
CA ILE A 227 9.05 6.11 26.25
C ILE A 227 8.90 6.16 27.79
N LYS A 228 8.77 4.99 28.43
CA LYS A 228 8.58 4.88 29.88
C LYS A 228 9.78 5.39 30.68
N TYR A 229 10.98 5.01 30.28
CA TYR A 229 12.21 5.33 31.02
C TYR A 229 12.95 6.57 30.51
N GLY A 230 12.66 7.02 29.28
CA GLY A 230 13.09 8.28 28.70
C GLY A 230 14.52 8.30 28.14
N SER A 231 15.32 7.24 28.34
CA SER A 231 16.65 7.10 27.72
C SER A 231 17.11 5.64 27.63
N ALA A 232 18.02 5.36 26.69
CA ALA A 232 18.62 4.03 26.53
C ALA A 232 19.42 3.59 27.79
N GLU A 233 20.05 4.51 28.50
CA GLU A 233 20.79 4.24 29.73
C GLU A 233 19.85 3.75 30.83
N LYS A 234 18.74 4.46 31.05
CA LYS A 234 17.73 4.06 32.03
C LYS A 234 17.02 2.76 31.67
N CYS A 235 16.89 2.43 30.39
CA CYS A 235 16.36 1.14 29.95
C CYS A 235 17.31 -0.03 30.27
N LYS A 236 18.63 0.22 30.39
CA LYS A 236 19.62 -0.81 30.77
C LYS A 236 19.65 -1.08 32.27
N GLU A 237 19.21 -0.13 33.07
CA GLU A 237 19.19 -0.22 34.53
C GLU A 237 17.95 -0.93 35.09
N ASN A 238 16.89 -1.08 34.26
CA ASN A 238 15.61 -1.67 34.61
C ASN A 238 15.28 -2.90 33.74
#